data_b69812e39529a75e94954891d66821c0
#
_entry.id   b69812e39529a75e94954891d66821c0
#
_cell.length_a   1.000
_cell.length_b   1.000
_cell.length_c   1.000
_cell.angle_alpha   90.00
_cell.angle_beta   90.00
_cell.angle_gamma   90.00
#
_symmetry.space_group_name_H-M   'P 1'
#
loop_
_entity.id
_entity.type
_entity.pdbx_description
1 polymer ?
#
loop_
_entity_poly.entity_id
_entity_poly.type
_entity_poly.pdbx_seq_one_letter_code
_entity_poly.pdbx_strand_id
1 'polypeptide(L)'
;MLLGAHAAGQPAAASRHVAVLTIEGVIGPASADYFERGLARAASEGAALVVLRMDTPGGLDTSMRQIIKAILASPVRVAAFVAPQGARAASAGTYILYASHIAAMAPGTNLGAATPVAIGLPAPGEKAEKPSPMESKAVNDAAAYIRGLAQLRGRNADWAERAVREAVSLPAEDALRENVIDLMAADVPELLARLDLAGTRTVEIAPDWRTRFLQVITNPSIALILLLIGVYGLYFELTSPGFGVPGVLGAICLLIGLFAFQLLPVNYAGLALILLGIALIVAEALLPGFGILGAGGIAAFVIGGLLLMRTDVPGFGIPLPLILGLACSSAFFILIVARLALKSRRRPVVSGREALLGSTGEVFEAAADGAWARIHGERWRVRSSTPLHAGQAVRVTGIKDLELEVVPKTTEKETGHAV
;
A
#
# COMPACT_ATOMS: atom_id res chain seq x y z
N MET A 1 39.31 58.33 -31.74
CA MET A 1 38.87 57.01 -32.24
C MET A 1 39.53 55.97 -31.34
N LEU A 2 38.86 55.55 -30.30
CA LEU A 2 39.33 54.52 -29.33
C LEU A 2 38.43 53.29 -29.51
N LEU A 3 38.99 52.25 -30.12
CA LEU A 3 38.33 50.95 -30.23
C LEU A 3 38.42 50.21 -28.87
N GLY A 4 37.29 50.06 -28.19
CA GLY A 4 37.17 49.21 -27.05
C GLY A 4 37.10 47.73 -27.48
N ALA A 5 38.13 46.97 -27.17
CA ALA A 5 38.12 45.52 -27.35
C ALA A 5 37.19 44.88 -26.30
N HIS A 6 36.07 44.34 -26.77
CA HIS A 6 35.23 43.46 -25.97
C HIS A 6 35.99 42.13 -25.76
N ALA A 7 36.48 41.90 -24.58
CA ALA A 7 36.93 40.57 -24.14
C ALA A 7 35.70 39.66 -24.06
N ALA A 8 35.53 38.77 -25.05
CA ALA A 8 34.59 37.69 -24.98
C ALA A 8 35.00 36.78 -23.82
N GLY A 9 34.25 36.84 -22.72
CA GLY A 9 34.43 35.93 -21.59
C GLY A 9 34.29 34.48 -22.07
N GLN A 10 35.39 33.72 -21.92
CA GLN A 10 35.32 32.26 -22.11
C GLN A 10 34.22 31.70 -21.21
N PRO A 11 33.33 30.87 -21.73
CA PRO A 11 32.38 30.19 -20.87
C PRO A 11 33.18 29.40 -19.82
N ALA A 12 32.88 29.65 -18.55
CA ALA A 12 33.50 28.93 -17.44
C ALA A 12 33.34 27.43 -17.71
N ALA A 13 34.45 26.73 -17.82
CA ALA A 13 34.45 25.28 -17.97
C ALA A 13 33.66 24.73 -16.81
N ALA A 14 32.47 24.17 -17.12
CA ALA A 14 31.63 23.54 -16.12
C ALA A 14 32.51 22.56 -15.35
N SER A 15 32.66 22.74 -14.06
CA SER A 15 33.52 21.90 -13.23
C SER A 15 32.95 20.47 -13.32
N ARG A 16 33.65 19.60 -14.05
CA ARG A 16 33.27 18.22 -14.20
C ARG A 16 33.12 17.63 -12.80
N HIS A 17 31.95 17.11 -12.48
CA HIS A 17 31.68 16.44 -11.22
C HIS A 17 31.26 14.97 -11.49
N VAL A 18 31.34 14.16 -10.46
CA VAL A 18 30.83 12.77 -10.48
C VAL A 18 29.55 12.73 -9.67
N ALA A 19 28.47 12.29 -10.29
CA ALA A 19 27.20 12.09 -9.60
C ALA A 19 27.18 10.68 -8.95
N VAL A 20 26.75 10.60 -7.69
CA VAL A 20 26.62 9.34 -6.96
C VAL A 20 25.15 9.11 -6.67
N LEU A 21 24.63 7.98 -7.14
CA LEU A 21 23.30 7.46 -6.88
C LEU A 21 23.41 6.20 -6.03
N THR A 22 22.53 6.02 -5.05
CA THR A 22 22.59 4.85 -4.17
C THR A 22 21.28 4.09 -4.22
N ILE A 23 21.35 2.78 -4.50
CA ILE A 23 20.24 1.84 -4.40
C ILE A 23 20.57 0.80 -3.33
N GLU A 24 19.81 0.84 -2.23
CA GLU A 24 19.87 -0.14 -1.15
C GLU A 24 18.55 -0.88 -1.05
N GLY A 25 18.61 -2.22 -0.94
CA GLY A 25 17.43 -3.08 -0.87
C GLY A 25 16.88 -3.47 -2.23
N VAL A 26 15.57 -3.70 -2.30
CA VAL A 26 14.92 -4.35 -3.44
C VAL A 26 14.77 -3.39 -4.63
N ILE A 27 15.09 -3.87 -5.84
CA ILE A 27 14.90 -3.13 -7.09
C ILE A 27 13.42 -3.17 -7.48
N GLY A 28 12.77 -2.01 -7.38
CA GLY A 28 11.36 -1.84 -7.67
C GLY A 28 11.07 -0.54 -8.43
N PRO A 29 9.79 -0.21 -8.62
CA PRO A 29 9.41 0.99 -9.39
C PRO A 29 10.01 2.29 -8.86
N ALA A 30 10.10 2.41 -7.53
CA ALA A 30 10.67 3.60 -6.90
C ALA A 30 12.17 3.76 -7.18
N SER A 31 12.94 2.66 -7.12
CA SER A 31 14.38 2.70 -7.40
C SER A 31 14.66 2.92 -8.89
N ALA A 32 13.81 2.41 -9.78
CA ALA A 32 13.93 2.65 -11.22
C ALA A 32 13.65 4.12 -11.56
N ASP A 33 12.55 4.71 -11.07
CA ASP A 33 12.22 6.14 -11.25
C ASP A 33 13.32 7.06 -10.68
N TYR A 34 13.83 6.72 -9.49
CA TYR A 34 14.93 7.45 -8.86
C TYR A 34 16.20 7.43 -9.72
N PHE A 35 16.58 6.25 -10.20
CA PHE A 35 17.77 6.11 -11.03
C PHE A 35 17.64 6.88 -12.35
N GLU A 36 16.53 6.73 -13.07
CA GLU A 36 16.29 7.44 -14.33
C GLU A 36 16.35 8.96 -14.17
N ARG A 37 15.66 9.50 -13.16
CA ARG A 37 15.69 10.95 -12.91
C ARG A 37 17.07 11.43 -12.46
N GLY A 38 17.76 10.66 -11.63
CA GLY A 38 19.11 10.97 -11.19
C GLY A 38 20.10 10.97 -12.35
N LEU A 39 19.99 9.98 -13.25
CA LEU A 39 20.81 9.88 -14.45
C LEU A 39 20.55 11.04 -15.42
N ALA A 40 19.28 11.37 -15.68
CA ALA A 40 18.90 12.50 -16.50
C ALA A 40 19.42 13.84 -15.94
N ARG A 41 19.33 14.01 -14.62
CA ARG A 41 19.87 15.19 -13.92
C ARG A 41 21.38 15.25 -14.05
N ALA A 42 22.10 14.15 -13.79
CA ALA A 42 23.54 14.09 -13.95
C ALA A 42 23.98 14.44 -15.38
N ALA A 43 23.25 13.95 -16.39
CA ALA A 43 23.49 14.27 -17.79
C ALA A 43 23.27 15.77 -18.07
N SER A 44 22.18 16.37 -17.60
CA SER A 44 21.88 17.79 -17.78
C SER A 44 22.87 18.72 -17.08
N GLU A 45 23.44 18.28 -15.95
CA GLU A 45 24.45 19.02 -15.18
C GLU A 45 25.89 18.77 -15.70
N GLY A 46 26.07 17.97 -16.75
CA GLY A 46 27.35 17.69 -17.38
C GLY A 46 28.30 16.85 -16.52
N ALA A 47 27.78 15.90 -15.78
CA ALA A 47 28.57 14.97 -14.98
C ALA A 47 29.56 14.18 -15.86
N ALA A 48 30.79 13.99 -15.39
CA ALA A 48 31.81 13.20 -16.08
C ALA A 48 31.56 11.70 -15.97
N LEU A 49 30.94 11.28 -14.86
CA LEU A 49 30.59 9.89 -14.54
C LEU A 49 29.40 9.87 -13.60
N VAL A 50 28.58 8.85 -13.72
CA VAL A 50 27.56 8.48 -12.72
C VAL A 50 28.03 7.21 -12.02
N VAL A 51 28.18 7.24 -10.72
CA VAL A 51 28.44 6.06 -9.88
C VAL A 51 27.10 5.59 -9.32
N LEU A 52 26.69 4.39 -9.68
CA LEU A 52 25.55 3.70 -9.08
C LEU A 52 26.06 2.76 -8.00
N ARG A 53 26.03 3.20 -6.75
CA ARG A 53 26.34 2.38 -5.58
C ARG A 53 25.15 1.44 -5.28
N MET A 54 25.41 0.13 -5.20
CA MET A 54 24.38 -0.87 -5.05
C MET A 54 24.65 -1.84 -3.90
N ASP A 55 23.58 -2.10 -3.10
CA ASP A 55 23.46 -3.25 -2.22
C ASP A 55 22.04 -3.81 -2.36
N THR A 56 21.88 -4.91 -3.13
CA THR A 56 20.55 -5.40 -3.49
C THR A 56 20.47 -6.94 -3.49
N PRO A 57 19.40 -7.50 -2.92
CA PRO A 57 19.08 -8.93 -3.08
C PRO A 57 18.46 -9.26 -4.46
N GLY A 58 18.20 -8.23 -5.29
CA GLY A 58 17.47 -8.35 -6.55
C GLY A 58 16.19 -7.54 -6.56
N GLY A 59 15.24 -7.92 -7.42
CA GLY A 59 13.97 -7.20 -7.52
C GLY A 59 13.16 -7.56 -8.75
N LEU A 60 12.27 -6.66 -9.17
CA LEU A 60 11.36 -6.88 -10.28
C LEU A 60 12.10 -6.79 -11.63
N ASP A 61 11.85 -7.76 -12.52
CA ASP A 61 12.41 -7.79 -13.88
C ASP A 61 12.07 -6.51 -14.67
N THR A 62 10.84 -6.01 -14.56
CA THR A 62 10.41 -4.78 -15.23
C THR A 62 11.22 -3.56 -14.81
N SER A 63 11.46 -3.40 -13.51
CA SER A 63 12.26 -2.30 -12.95
C SER A 63 13.74 -2.44 -13.28
N MET A 64 14.28 -3.66 -13.25
CA MET A 64 15.64 -3.97 -13.70
C MET A 64 15.84 -3.58 -15.16
N ARG A 65 14.95 -4.02 -16.06
CA ARG A 65 15.04 -3.72 -17.50
C ARG A 65 14.89 -2.21 -17.76
N GLN A 66 14.11 -1.49 -16.96
CA GLN A 66 13.98 -0.04 -17.04
C GLN A 66 15.30 0.65 -16.70
N ILE A 67 15.95 0.28 -15.60
CA ILE A 67 17.29 0.77 -15.23
C ILE A 67 18.32 0.45 -16.32
N ILE A 68 18.33 -0.79 -16.83
CA ILE A 68 19.26 -1.21 -17.88
C ILE A 68 19.07 -0.38 -19.15
N LYS A 69 17.83 -0.17 -19.59
CA LYS A 69 17.54 0.69 -20.76
C LYS A 69 18.06 2.13 -20.56
N ALA A 70 17.88 2.68 -19.36
CA ALA A 70 18.41 4.00 -19.04
C ALA A 70 19.95 4.03 -19.09
N ILE A 71 20.63 3.01 -18.58
CA ILE A 71 22.09 2.87 -18.66
C ILE A 71 22.57 2.80 -20.11
N LEU A 72 21.91 1.97 -20.94
CA LEU A 72 22.31 1.77 -22.34
C LEU A 72 22.08 3.01 -23.20
N ALA A 73 21.04 3.80 -22.90
CA ALA A 73 20.73 5.06 -23.59
C ALA A 73 21.46 6.29 -23.03
N SER A 74 22.23 6.14 -21.94
CA SER A 74 22.83 7.26 -21.24
C SER A 74 23.97 7.90 -22.04
N PRO A 75 23.96 9.24 -22.21
CA PRO A 75 25.10 9.96 -22.77
C PRO A 75 26.29 10.07 -21.81
N VAL A 76 26.06 9.80 -20.51
CA VAL A 76 27.08 9.81 -19.46
C VAL A 76 27.43 8.38 -19.09
N ARG A 77 28.71 8.07 -18.95
CA ARG A 77 29.16 6.74 -18.50
C ARG A 77 28.61 6.44 -17.10
N VAL A 78 28.17 5.21 -16.89
CA VAL A 78 27.66 4.71 -15.60
C VAL A 78 28.64 3.64 -15.08
N ALA A 79 29.15 3.84 -13.86
CA ALA A 79 29.89 2.84 -13.10
C ALA A 79 28.96 2.25 -12.04
N ALA A 80 28.58 0.98 -12.20
CA ALA A 80 27.91 0.26 -11.14
C ALA A 80 28.94 -0.24 -10.14
N PHE A 81 28.74 0.06 -8.86
CA PHE A 81 29.68 -0.23 -7.78
C PHE A 81 28.96 -0.98 -6.65
N VAL A 82 29.27 -2.24 -6.46
CA VAL A 82 28.74 -3.04 -5.36
C VAL A 82 29.50 -2.69 -4.08
N ALA A 83 28.86 -1.92 -3.21
CA ALA A 83 29.44 -1.36 -1.98
C ALA A 83 28.33 -0.99 -0.99
N PRO A 84 28.65 -0.88 0.32
CA PRO A 84 29.95 -1.03 0.98
C PRO A 84 30.41 -2.50 1.08
N GLN A 85 31.48 -2.76 1.80
CA GLN A 85 31.90 -4.13 2.14
C GLN A 85 30.75 -4.90 2.79
N GLY A 86 30.53 -6.16 2.39
CA GLY A 86 29.39 -6.98 2.78
C GLY A 86 28.14 -6.78 1.91
N ALA A 87 28.13 -5.82 1.00
CA ALA A 87 27.05 -5.60 0.04
C ALA A 87 27.00 -6.73 -1.02
N ARG A 88 25.88 -6.79 -1.71
CA ARG A 88 25.68 -7.75 -2.81
C ARG A 88 24.97 -7.15 -4.02
N ALA A 89 25.24 -7.71 -5.19
CA ALA A 89 24.47 -7.46 -6.39
C ALA A 89 23.85 -8.79 -6.86
N ALA A 90 22.82 -9.27 -6.14
CA ALA A 90 22.16 -10.53 -6.48
C ALA A 90 21.02 -10.32 -7.49
N SER A 91 20.73 -11.36 -8.30
CA SER A 91 19.61 -11.40 -9.24
C SER A 91 19.59 -10.15 -10.16
N ALA A 92 18.56 -9.30 -10.10
CA ALA A 92 18.47 -8.06 -10.90
C ALA A 92 19.73 -7.17 -10.79
N GLY A 93 20.40 -7.15 -9.62
CA GLY A 93 21.64 -6.42 -9.43
C GLY A 93 22.78 -6.89 -10.34
N THR A 94 22.89 -8.20 -10.58
CA THR A 94 23.86 -8.79 -11.49
C THR A 94 23.67 -8.28 -12.93
N TYR A 95 22.41 -8.25 -13.42
CA TYR A 95 22.12 -7.73 -14.77
C TYR A 95 22.45 -6.24 -14.90
N ILE A 96 22.15 -5.43 -13.89
CA ILE A 96 22.46 -3.99 -13.87
C ILE A 96 23.98 -3.78 -13.90
N LEU A 97 24.72 -4.59 -13.13
CA LEU A 97 26.18 -4.57 -13.15
C LEU A 97 26.74 -4.87 -14.53
N TYR A 98 26.21 -5.95 -15.17
CA TYR A 98 26.63 -6.35 -16.54
C TYR A 98 26.26 -5.31 -17.60
N ALA A 99 25.16 -4.58 -17.45
CA ALA A 99 24.74 -3.54 -18.38
C ALA A 99 25.60 -2.27 -18.28
N SER A 100 26.20 -2.01 -17.14
CA SER A 100 26.91 -0.77 -16.84
C SER A 100 28.21 -0.65 -17.63
N HIS A 101 28.61 0.61 -17.91
CA HIS A 101 29.83 0.89 -18.66
C HIS A 101 31.09 0.45 -17.89
N ILE A 102 31.00 0.53 -16.56
CA ILE A 102 32.05 0.06 -15.64
C ILE A 102 31.35 -0.78 -14.57
N ALA A 103 31.87 -1.97 -14.31
CA ALA A 103 31.42 -2.86 -13.24
C ALA A 103 32.52 -2.92 -12.17
N ALA A 104 32.22 -2.49 -10.97
CA ALA A 104 33.15 -2.47 -9.85
C ALA A 104 32.55 -3.11 -8.61
N MET A 105 33.39 -3.69 -7.76
CA MET A 105 33.00 -4.29 -6.50
C MET A 105 33.97 -3.91 -5.38
N ALA A 106 33.42 -3.73 -4.16
CA ALA A 106 34.25 -3.61 -2.97
C ALA A 106 34.69 -5.00 -2.47
N PRO A 107 35.84 -5.08 -1.77
CA PRO A 107 36.27 -6.33 -1.14
C PRO A 107 35.18 -6.88 -0.20
N GLY A 108 35.03 -8.22 -0.16
CA GLY A 108 34.03 -8.88 0.67
C GLY A 108 32.59 -8.71 0.21
N THR A 109 32.36 -8.33 -1.05
CA THR A 109 31.06 -8.28 -1.71
C THR A 109 30.88 -9.48 -2.64
N ASN A 110 29.64 -9.75 -3.07
CA ASN A 110 29.35 -10.83 -4.01
C ASN A 110 28.29 -10.42 -5.04
N LEU A 111 28.28 -11.14 -6.17
CA LEU A 111 27.26 -11.03 -7.23
C LEU A 111 26.83 -12.42 -7.68
N GLY A 112 25.70 -12.51 -8.40
CA GLY A 112 25.24 -13.76 -9.00
C GLY A 112 23.80 -14.11 -8.66
N ALA A 113 23.48 -15.42 -8.60
CA ALA A 113 22.14 -15.95 -8.32
C ALA A 113 21.06 -15.25 -9.19
N ALA A 114 21.28 -15.23 -10.52
CA ALA A 114 20.51 -14.41 -11.46
C ALA A 114 19.37 -15.19 -12.14
N THR A 115 19.01 -16.37 -11.64
CA THR A 115 17.90 -17.16 -12.15
C THR A 115 16.57 -16.42 -11.97
N PRO A 116 15.76 -16.26 -13.03
CA PRO A 116 14.43 -15.70 -12.89
C PRO A 116 13.54 -16.65 -12.09
N VAL A 117 12.90 -16.13 -11.06
CA VAL A 117 11.90 -16.88 -10.28
C VAL A 117 10.52 -16.61 -10.86
N ALA A 118 9.78 -17.70 -11.17
CA ALA A 118 8.45 -17.60 -11.72
C ALA A 118 7.46 -17.09 -10.67
N ILE A 119 6.60 -16.15 -11.05
CA ILE A 119 5.47 -15.71 -10.22
C ILE A 119 4.35 -16.73 -10.37
N GLY A 120 4.28 -17.74 -9.49
CA GLY A 120 3.23 -18.76 -9.49
C GLY A 120 3.47 -19.84 -8.43
N LEU A 121 2.39 -20.42 -7.86
CA LEU A 121 2.51 -21.63 -7.05
C LEU A 121 2.60 -22.84 -7.98
N PRO A 122 3.38 -23.89 -7.63
CA PRO A 122 3.13 -25.23 -8.13
C PRO A 122 1.71 -25.65 -7.74
N ALA A 123 1.00 -26.34 -8.60
CA ALA A 123 -0.29 -26.92 -8.26
C ALA A 123 -0.13 -27.86 -7.05
N PRO A 124 -1.09 -27.93 -6.11
CA PRO A 124 -1.00 -28.83 -4.97
C PRO A 124 -0.85 -30.28 -5.47
N GLY A 125 0.32 -30.89 -5.20
CA GLY A 125 0.61 -32.27 -5.59
C GLY A 125 1.62 -32.47 -6.72
N GLU A 126 2.06 -31.42 -7.42
CA GLU A 126 3.18 -31.53 -8.37
C GLU A 126 4.52 -31.50 -7.63
N LYS A 127 5.17 -32.65 -7.58
CA LYS A 127 6.61 -32.71 -7.34
C LYS A 127 7.29 -32.19 -8.60
N ALA A 128 7.99 -31.05 -8.47
CA ALA A 128 8.73 -30.42 -9.58
C ALA A 128 9.91 -31.32 -10.01
N GLU A 129 9.66 -32.34 -10.80
CA GLU A 129 10.72 -33.13 -11.41
C GLU A 129 11.28 -32.52 -12.70
N LYS A 130 10.57 -31.56 -13.31
CA LYS A 130 11.06 -30.83 -14.50
C LYS A 130 10.48 -29.40 -14.49
N PRO A 131 11.30 -28.38 -14.86
CA PRO A 131 10.79 -27.00 -14.98
C PRO A 131 9.67 -26.95 -16.02
N SER A 132 8.63 -26.17 -15.74
CA SER A 132 7.53 -25.98 -16.67
C SER A 132 8.03 -25.36 -17.99
N PRO A 133 7.32 -25.54 -19.12
CA PRO A 133 7.69 -24.88 -20.38
C PRO A 133 7.80 -23.34 -20.24
N MET A 134 7.03 -22.74 -19.33
CA MET A 134 7.05 -21.30 -19.06
C MET A 134 8.28 -20.87 -18.30
N GLU A 135 8.69 -21.64 -17.29
CA GLU A 135 9.96 -21.43 -16.56
C GLU A 135 11.17 -21.61 -17.48
N SER A 136 11.18 -22.66 -18.29
CA SER A 136 12.24 -22.89 -19.27
C SER A 136 12.37 -21.72 -20.26
N LYS A 137 11.24 -21.15 -20.72
CA LYS A 137 11.23 -19.97 -21.59
C LYS A 137 11.79 -18.75 -20.87
N ALA A 138 11.39 -18.50 -19.62
CA ALA A 138 11.87 -17.38 -18.83
C ALA A 138 13.38 -17.47 -18.56
N VAL A 139 13.89 -18.66 -18.22
CA VAL A 139 15.32 -18.90 -18.01
C VAL A 139 16.11 -18.69 -19.31
N ASN A 140 15.60 -19.17 -20.45
CA ASN A 140 16.27 -19.00 -21.74
C ASN A 140 16.31 -17.54 -22.19
N ASP A 141 15.22 -16.77 -22.01
CA ASP A 141 15.18 -15.33 -22.28
C ASP A 141 16.19 -14.59 -21.42
N ALA A 142 16.19 -14.86 -20.12
CA ALA A 142 17.10 -14.26 -19.15
C ALA A 142 18.57 -14.57 -19.44
N ALA A 143 18.88 -15.82 -19.80
CA ALA A 143 20.23 -16.25 -20.20
C ALA A 143 20.69 -15.55 -21.48
N ALA A 144 19.83 -15.46 -22.49
CA ALA A 144 20.13 -14.73 -23.72
C ALA A 144 20.36 -13.24 -23.44
N TYR A 145 19.53 -12.64 -22.58
CA TYR A 145 19.63 -11.23 -22.24
C TYR A 145 20.94 -10.90 -21.54
N ILE A 146 21.32 -11.66 -20.49
CA ILE A 146 22.57 -11.37 -19.76
C ILE A 146 23.81 -11.66 -20.62
N ARG A 147 23.78 -12.70 -21.47
CA ARG A 147 24.85 -12.95 -22.44
C ARG A 147 25.04 -11.78 -23.39
N GLY A 148 23.94 -11.22 -23.91
CA GLY A 148 23.99 -10.02 -24.76
C GLY A 148 24.62 -8.82 -24.06
N LEU A 149 24.29 -8.58 -22.79
CA LEU A 149 24.88 -7.52 -21.98
C LEU A 149 26.39 -7.78 -21.75
N ALA A 150 26.76 -9.02 -21.44
CA ALA A 150 28.16 -9.42 -21.25
C ALA A 150 28.98 -9.18 -22.51
N GLN A 151 28.49 -9.61 -23.67
CA GLN A 151 29.13 -9.41 -24.96
C GLN A 151 29.29 -7.93 -25.31
N LEU A 152 28.24 -7.12 -25.08
CA LEU A 152 28.26 -5.68 -25.30
C LEU A 152 29.37 -4.97 -24.50
N ARG A 153 29.66 -5.47 -23.30
CA ARG A 153 30.63 -4.87 -22.37
C ARG A 153 31.99 -5.61 -22.34
N GLY A 154 32.17 -6.65 -23.14
CA GLY A 154 33.42 -7.43 -23.19
C GLY A 154 33.68 -8.26 -21.92
N ARG A 155 32.63 -8.63 -21.18
CA ARG A 155 32.71 -9.41 -19.95
C ARG A 155 32.40 -10.89 -20.18
N ASN A 156 32.67 -11.74 -19.19
CA ASN A 156 32.48 -13.18 -19.24
C ASN A 156 31.01 -13.56 -19.47
N ALA A 157 30.67 -13.93 -20.70
CA ALA A 157 29.31 -14.30 -21.10
C ALA A 157 28.94 -15.73 -20.65
N ASP A 158 29.91 -16.63 -20.53
CA ASP A 158 29.64 -18.01 -20.13
C ASP A 158 29.33 -18.08 -18.62
N TRP A 159 30.07 -17.35 -17.82
CA TRP A 159 29.71 -17.20 -16.39
C TRP A 159 28.35 -16.52 -16.20
N ALA A 160 28.07 -15.48 -16.98
CA ALA A 160 26.78 -14.78 -16.95
C ALA A 160 25.59 -15.74 -17.22
N GLU A 161 25.72 -16.62 -18.20
CA GLU A 161 24.71 -17.65 -18.46
C GLU A 161 24.58 -18.66 -17.31
N ARG A 162 25.71 -19.09 -16.71
CA ARG A 162 25.69 -19.97 -15.54
C ARG A 162 25.04 -19.32 -14.32
N ALA A 163 25.24 -18.01 -14.11
CA ALA A 163 24.58 -17.28 -13.05
C ALA A 163 23.05 -17.31 -13.17
N VAL A 164 22.52 -17.42 -14.42
CA VAL A 164 21.10 -17.55 -14.70
C VAL A 164 20.65 -19.02 -14.61
N ARG A 165 21.37 -19.95 -15.22
CA ARG A 165 20.91 -21.34 -15.31
C ARG A 165 21.19 -22.18 -14.07
N GLU A 166 22.28 -21.88 -13.37
CA GLU A 166 22.78 -22.64 -12.22
C GLU A 166 22.77 -21.84 -10.92
N ALA A 167 22.33 -20.58 -10.95
CA ALA A 167 22.31 -19.66 -9.81
C ALA A 167 23.67 -19.48 -9.13
N VAL A 168 24.77 -19.63 -9.87
CA VAL A 168 26.12 -19.47 -9.31
C VAL A 168 26.37 -18.02 -8.86
N SER A 169 27.23 -17.88 -7.86
CA SER A 169 27.66 -16.58 -7.33
C SER A 169 29.17 -16.55 -7.18
N LEU A 170 29.76 -15.34 -7.27
CA LEU A 170 31.18 -15.11 -7.06
C LEU A 170 31.43 -14.01 -6.03
N PRO A 171 32.44 -14.14 -5.17
CA PRO A 171 33.01 -13.01 -4.44
C PRO A 171 33.80 -12.08 -5.39
N ALA A 172 34.06 -10.85 -4.93
CA ALA A 172 34.64 -9.78 -5.73
C ALA A 172 35.98 -10.16 -6.39
N GLU A 173 36.87 -10.85 -5.67
CA GLU A 173 38.18 -11.27 -6.14
C GLU A 173 38.07 -12.25 -7.31
N ASP A 174 37.18 -13.22 -7.20
CA ASP A 174 36.94 -14.22 -8.24
C ASP A 174 36.24 -13.59 -9.44
N ALA A 175 35.32 -12.65 -9.19
CA ALA A 175 34.62 -11.92 -10.24
C ALA A 175 35.60 -11.07 -11.10
N LEU A 176 36.62 -10.48 -10.48
CA LEU A 176 37.69 -9.77 -11.21
C LEU A 176 38.55 -10.77 -12.01
N ARG A 177 38.96 -11.88 -11.39
CA ARG A 177 39.82 -12.89 -12.05
C ARG A 177 39.14 -13.54 -13.24
N GLU A 178 37.81 -13.77 -13.16
CA GLU A 178 37.02 -14.36 -14.22
C GLU A 178 36.49 -13.35 -15.25
N ASN A 179 36.92 -12.08 -15.21
CA ASN A 179 36.45 -11.01 -16.09
C ASN A 179 34.93 -10.81 -16.06
N VAL A 180 34.34 -10.94 -14.87
CA VAL A 180 32.92 -10.66 -14.61
C VAL A 180 32.75 -9.17 -14.26
N ILE A 181 33.75 -8.58 -13.59
CA ILE A 181 33.85 -7.16 -13.30
C ILE A 181 35.15 -6.57 -13.85
N ASP A 182 35.21 -5.26 -13.98
CA ASP A 182 36.35 -4.56 -14.58
C ASP A 182 37.41 -4.19 -13.53
N LEU A 183 37.01 -3.90 -12.27
CA LEU A 183 37.93 -3.52 -11.23
C LEU A 183 37.33 -3.69 -9.83
N MET A 184 38.22 -3.68 -8.82
CA MET A 184 37.85 -3.60 -7.40
C MET A 184 38.29 -2.27 -6.83
N ALA A 185 37.52 -1.74 -5.87
CA ALA A 185 37.87 -0.55 -5.09
C ALA A 185 37.21 -0.65 -3.70
N ALA A 186 37.86 -0.16 -2.65
CA ALA A 186 37.27 -0.22 -1.29
C ALA A 186 36.13 0.79 -1.10
N ASP A 187 36.21 1.94 -1.78
CA ASP A 187 35.24 3.02 -1.69
C ASP A 187 35.15 3.84 -2.99
N VAL A 188 34.25 4.84 -3.02
CA VAL A 188 34.09 5.71 -4.18
C VAL A 188 35.36 6.54 -4.48
N PRO A 189 36.09 7.14 -3.52
CA PRO A 189 37.36 7.81 -3.78
C PRO A 189 38.37 6.90 -4.46
N GLU A 190 38.57 5.67 -4.03
CA GLU A 190 39.48 4.72 -4.67
C GLU A 190 39.00 4.33 -6.08
N LEU A 191 37.68 4.11 -6.23
CA LEU A 191 37.09 3.86 -7.54
C LEU A 191 37.42 4.98 -8.53
N LEU A 192 37.24 6.22 -8.10
CA LEU A 192 37.54 7.38 -8.94
C LEU A 192 39.05 7.51 -9.25
N ALA A 193 39.92 7.19 -8.29
CA ALA A 193 41.37 7.18 -8.52
C ALA A 193 41.76 6.16 -9.58
N ARG A 194 41.16 4.96 -9.57
CA ARG A 194 41.40 3.92 -10.58
C ARG A 194 40.86 4.25 -11.98
N LEU A 195 39.96 5.23 -12.06
CA LEU A 195 39.35 5.72 -13.31
C LEU A 195 39.91 7.04 -13.80
N ASP A 196 41.05 7.45 -13.28
CA ASP A 196 41.72 8.74 -13.58
C ASP A 196 40.84 9.98 -13.29
N LEU A 197 39.94 9.85 -12.30
CA LEU A 197 39.06 10.91 -11.83
C LEU A 197 39.37 11.32 -10.38
N ALA A 198 40.59 11.06 -9.89
CA ALA A 198 41.00 11.42 -8.54
C ALA A 198 40.82 12.93 -8.30
N GLY A 199 40.28 13.30 -7.13
CA GLY A 199 40.06 14.71 -6.75
C GLY A 199 38.88 15.38 -7.45
N THR A 200 38.14 14.69 -8.33
CA THR A 200 36.91 15.22 -8.91
C THR A 200 35.82 15.34 -7.82
N ARG A 201 35.13 16.47 -7.80
CA ARG A 201 34.02 16.71 -6.86
C ARG A 201 32.94 15.65 -7.03
N THR A 202 32.58 15.01 -5.95
CA THR A 202 31.42 14.09 -5.91
C THR A 202 30.16 14.82 -5.45
N VAL A 203 29.04 14.55 -6.10
CA VAL A 203 27.72 15.10 -5.76
C VAL A 203 26.79 13.92 -5.53
N GLU A 204 26.36 13.72 -4.29
CA GLU A 204 25.34 12.71 -3.98
C GLU A 204 23.95 13.22 -4.39
N ILE A 205 23.27 12.46 -5.22
CA ILE A 205 21.88 12.70 -5.59
C ILE A 205 21.01 11.83 -4.67
N ALA A 206 20.65 12.40 -3.52
CA ALA A 206 19.81 11.69 -2.55
C ALA A 206 18.38 11.49 -3.06
N PRO A 207 17.69 10.40 -2.63
CA PRO A 207 16.28 10.20 -2.90
C PRO A 207 15.44 11.38 -2.40
N ASP A 208 14.67 11.98 -3.29
CA ASP A 208 13.76 13.07 -2.98
C ASP A 208 12.47 12.57 -2.27
N TRP A 209 11.58 13.50 -1.89
CA TRP A 209 10.32 13.17 -1.24
C TRP A 209 9.44 12.24 -2.10
N ARG A 210 9.45 12.41 -3.42
CA ARG A 210 8.71 11.59 -4.38
C ARG A 210 9.20 10.14 -4.36
N THR A 211 10.53 9.95 -4.43
CA THR A 211 11.14 8.61 -4.35
C THR A 211 10.78 7.93 -3.03
N ARG A 212 10.89 8.66 -1.90
CA ARG A 212 10.53 8.12 -0.58
C ARG A 212 9.05 7.75 -0.50
N PHE A 213 8.19 8.60 -1.03
CA PHE A 213 6.76 8.31 -1.10
C PHE A 213 6.50 7.05 -1.94
N LEU A 214 7.08 6.94 -3.14
CA LEU A 214 6.95 5.76 -4.00
C LEU A 214 7.49 4.50 -3.29
N GLN A 215 8.63 4.58 -2.61
CA GLN A 215 9.17 3.45 -1.84
C GLN A 215 8.19 2.95 -0.77
N VAL A 216 7.51 3.86 -0.08
CA VAL A 216 6.52 3.49 0.95
C VAL A 216 5.29 2.85 0.31
N ILE A 217 4.68 3.48 -0.67
CA ILE A 217 3.41 2.99 -1.25
C ILE A 217 3.60 1.73 -2.11
N THR A 218 4.76 1.53 -2.74
CA THR A 218 5.05 0.31 -3.51
C THR A 218 5.51 -0.87 -2.63
N ASN A 219 5.45 -0.72 -1.30
CA ASN A 219 5.51 -1.88 -0.41
C ASN A 219 4.15 -2.59 -0.44
N PRO A 220 4.09 -3.91 -0.80
CA PRO A 220 2.83 -4.63 -0.94
C PRO A 220 1.96 -4.64 0.32
N SER A 221 2.59 -4.72 1.49
CA SER A 221 1.88 -4.68 2.77
C SER A 221 1.20 -3.33 3.02
N ILE A 222 1.89 -2.22 2.68
CA ILE A 222 1.34 -0.88 2.81
C ILE A 222 0.23 -0.64 1.79
N ALA A 223 0.41 -1.10 0.54
CA ALA A 223 -0.62 -1.02 -0.49
C ALA A 223 -1.91 -1.75 -0.07
N LEU A 224 -1.79 -2.94 0.53
CA LEU A 224 -2.94 -3.68 1.06
C LEU A 224 -3.60 -2.94 2.23
N ILE A 225 -2.83 -2.39 3.16
CA ILE A 225 -3.37 -1.59 4.27
C ILE A 225 -4.11 -0.35 3.76
N LEU A 226 -3.54 0.37 2.78
CA LEU A 226 -4.18 1.53 2.15
C LEU A 226 -5.49 1.15 1.47
N LEU A 227 -5.54 0.01 0.76
CA LEU A 227 -6.76 -0.53 0.16
C LEU A 227 -7.83 -0.75 1.24
N LEU A 228 -7.48 -1.39 2.35
CA LEU A 228 -8.42 -1.68 3.44
C LEU A 228 -8.93 -0.40 4.13
N ILE A 229 -8.04 0.52 4.47
CA ILE A 229 -8.43 1.83 5.01
C ILE A 229 -9.36 2.55 4.04
N GLY A 230 -9.06 2.47 2.73
CA GLY A 230 -9.88 3.05 1.68
C GLY A 230 -11.30 2.50 1.65
N VAL A 231 -11.43 1.18 1.58
CA VAL A 231 -12.73 0.49 1.52
C VAL A 231 -13.53 0.71 2.81
N TYR A 232 -12.89 0.56 3.98
CA TYR A 232 -13.59 0.74 5.25
C TYR A 232 -13.94 2.18 5.57
N GLY A 233 -13.10 3.14 5.17
CA GLY A 233 -13.41 4.57 5.31
C GLY A 233 -14.65 4.96 4.50
N LEU A 234 -14.75 4.50 3.25
CA LEU A 234 -15.93 4.69 2.42
C LEU A 234 -17.16 3.97 2.99
N TYR A 235 -17.00 2.71 3.43
CA TYR A 235 -18.09 1.96 4.06
C TYR A 235 -18.63 2.67 5.30
N PHE A 236 -17.75 3.16 6.17
CA PHE A 236 -18.15 3.89 7.37
C PHE A 236 -18.95 5.15 7.04
N GLU A 237 -18.50 5.94 6.06
CA GLU A 237 -19.22 7.15 5.62
C GLU A 237 -20.60 6.83 5.06
N LEU A 238 -20.73 5.73 4.27
CA LEU A 238 -22.02 5.31 3.71
C LEU A 238 -23.00 4.83 4.80
N THR A 239 -22.48 4.24 5.88
CA THR A 239 -23.33 3.72 6.98
C THR A 239 -23.66 4.77 8.04
N SER A 240 -22.85 5.81 8.16
CA SER A 240 -23.00 6.88 9.15
C SER A 240 -22.70 8.24 8.50
N PRO A 241 -23.56 8.70 7.56
CA PRO A 241 -23.31 9.93 6.82
C PRO A 241 -23.33 11.15 7.73
N GLY A 242 -22.41 12.09 7.48
CA GLY A 242 -22.38 13.39 8.18
C GLY A 242 -21.02 13.79 8.75
N PHE A 243 -20.07 12.88 8.86
CA PHE A 243 -18.70 13.19 9.30
C PHE A 243 -17.82 13.71 8.16
N GLY A 244 -17.97 13.17 6.94
CA GLY A 244 -17.19 13.52 5.74
C GLY A 244 -15.73 13.08 5.78
N VAL A 245 -15.10 13.09 6.95
CA VAL A 245 -13.66 12.81 7.12
C VAL A 245 -13.29 11.37 6.77
N PRO A 246 -13.98 10.32 7.27
CA PRO A 246 -13.64 8.93 6.91
C PRO A 246 -13.81 8.67 5.41
N GLY A 247 -14.84 9.26 4.78
CA GLY A 247 -15.09 9.12 3.35
C GLY A 247 -13.98 9.74 2.50
N VAL A 248 -13.56 10.97 2.81
CA VAL A 248 -12.50 11.66 2.09
C VAL A 248 -11.15 10.95 2.25
N LEU A 249 -10.77 10.63 3.49
CA LEU A 249 -9.52 9.90 3.76
C LEU A 249 -9.55 8.50 3.13
N GLY A 250 -10.71 7.82 3.20
CA GLY A 250 -10.92 6.54 2.57
C GLY A 250 -10.74 6.58 1.06
N ALA A 251 -11.33 7.57 0.39
CA ALA A 251 -11.17 7.75 -1.05
C ALA A 251 -9.70 8.01 -1.44
N ILE A 252 -9.00 8.86 -0.70
CA ILE A 252 -7.57 9.14 -0.93
C ILE A 252 -6.74 7.87 -0.76
N CYS A 253 -6.92 7.13 0.35
CA CYS A 253 -6.20 5.89 0.60
C CYS A 253 -6.48 4.83 -0.47
N LEU A 254 -7.74 4.71 -0.92
CA LEU A 254 -8.13 3.78 -1.97
C LEU A 254 -7.43 4.10 -3.30
N LEU A 255 -7.43 5.36 -3.72
CA LEU A 255 -6.79 5.79 -4.96
C LEU A 255 -5.27 5.59 -4.91
N ILE A 256 -4.62 5.91 -3.78
CA ILE A 256 -3.18 5.66 -3.59
C ILE A 256 -2.89 4.16 -3.59
N GLY A 257 -3.71 3.35 -2.93
CA GLY A 257 -3.56 1.89 -2.92
C GLY A 257 -3.71 1.27 -4.31
N LEU A 258 -4.70 1.70 -5.09
CA LEU A 258 -4.89 1.27 -6.48
C LEU A 258 -3.73 1.70 -7.38
N PHE A 259 -3.22 2.93 -7.22
CA PHE A 259 -2.03 3.39 -7.91
C PHE A 259 -0.79 2.55 -7.55
N ALA A 260 -0.62 2.22 -6.28
CA ALA A 260 0.46 1.34 -5.83
C ALA A 260 0.37 -0.05 -6.48
N PHE A 261 -0.83 -0.64 -6.54
CA PHE A 261 -1.05 -1.93 -7.20
C PHE A 261 -0.82 -1.89 -8.70
N GLN A 262 -1.04 -0.77 -9.37
CA GLN A 262 -0.70 -0.62 -10.79
C GLN A 262 0.81 -0.72 -11.03
N LEU A 263 1.64 -0.30 -10.07
CA LEU A 263 3.10 -0.35 -10.15
C LEU A 263 3.69 -1.71 -9.74
N LEU A 264 2.90 -2.54 -9.06
CA LEU A 264 3.31 -3.84 -8.53
C LEU A 264 2.82 -5.00 -9.42
N PRO A 265 3.53 -6.12 -9.47
CA PRO A 265 3.08 -7.32 -10.19
C PRO A 265 1.99 -8.05 -9.40
N VAL A 266 0.77 -7.51 -9.41
CA VAL A 266 -0.35 -8.07 -8.67
C VAL A 266 -1.11 -9.13 -9.47
N ASN A 267 -1.60 -10.14 -8.75
CA ASN A 267 -2.56 -11.08 -9.28
C ASN A 267 -3.98 -10.53 -9.10
N TYR A 268 -4.63 -10.16 -10.21
CA TYR A 268 -5.99 -9.62 -10.17
C TYR A 268 -7.04 -10.58 -9.61
N ALA A 269 -6.85 -11.90 -9.75
CA ALA A 269 -7.73 -12.89 -9.11
C ALA A 269 -7.58 -12.83 -7.57
N GLY A 270 -6.37 -12.64 -7.05
CA GLY A 270 -6.13 -12.41 -5.63
C GLY A 270 -6.79 -11.13 -5.14
N LEU A 271 -6.68 -10.04 -5.89
CA LEU A 271 -7.36 -8.79 -5.56
C LEU A 271 -8.89 -8.95 -5.56
N ALA A 272 -9.44 -9.62 -6.56
CA ALA A 272 -10.88 -9.90 -6.64
C ALA A 272 -11.36 -10.74 -5.45
N LEU A 273 -10.58 -11.74 -5.02
CA LEU A 273 -10.89 -12.54 -3.84
C LEU A 273 -10.85 -11.72 -2.54
N ILE A 274 -9.92 -10.79 -2.39
CA ILE A 274 -9.88 -9.87 -1.24
C ILE A 274 -11.16 -9.02 -1.21
N LEU A 275 -11.53 -8.40 -2.34
CA LEU A 275 -12.72 -7.57 -2.43
C LEU A 275 -13.99 -8.39 -2.19
N LEU A 276 -14.08 -9.61 -2.73
CA LEU A 276 -15.17 -10.54 -2.45
C LEU A 276 -15.22 -10.89 -0.95
N GLY A 277 -14.06 -11.17 -0.33
CA GLY A 277 -13.96 -11.45 1.09
C GLY A 277 -14.53 -10.31 1.94
N ILE A 278 -14.12 -9.08 1.65
CA ILE A 278 -14.66 -7.88 2.32
C ILE A 278 -16.19 -7.78 2.10
N ALA A 279 -16.65 -7.93 0.86
CA ALA A 279 -18.07 -7.85 0.53
C ALA A 279 -18.90 -8.90 1.29
N LEU A 280 -18.41 -10.14 1.41
CA LEU A 280 -19.08 -11.21 2.16
C LEU A 280 -19.13 -10.91 3.66
N ILE A 281 -18.03 -10.37 4.26
CA ILE A 281 -18.01 -9.97 5.67
C ILE A 281 -19.00 -8.82 5.92
N VAL A 282 -19.07 -7.85 5.00
CA VAL A 282 -20.07 -6.76 5.06
C VAL A 282 -21.49 -7.30 4.92
N ALA A 283 -21.73 -8.24 4.00
CA ALA A 283 -23.02 -8.84 3.80
C ALA A 283 -23.51 -9.61 5.04
N GLU A 284 -22.64 -10.36 5.72
CA GLU A 284 -22.96 -11.02 7.00
C GLU A 284 -23.39 -10.03 8.08
N ALA A 285 -22.75 -8.85 8.12
CA ALA A 285 -23.10 -7.82 9.10
C ALA A 285 -24.46 -7.18 8.84
N LEU A 286 -24.89 -7.10 7.58
CA LEU A 286 -26.17 -6.51 7.17
C LEU A 286 -27.32 -7.54 7.15
N LEU A 287 -27.00 -8.79 6.81
CA LEU A 287 -27.90 -9.92 6.63
C LEU A 287 -27.39 -11.09 7.47
N PRO A 288 -27.65 -11.11 8.80
CA PRO A 288 -27.07 -12.12 9.68
C PRO A 288 -27.51 -13.53 9.24
N GLY A 289 -26.55 -14.29 8.69
CA GLY A 289 -26.74 -15.60 8.05
C GLY A 289 -25.96 -16.73 8.76
N PHE A 290 -26.07 -16.83 10.10
CA PHE A 290 -25.39 -17.86 10.91
C PHE A 290 -23.86 -17.93 10.80
N GLY A 291 -23.22 -16.86 10.32
CA GLY A 291 -21.75 -16.77 10.24
C GLY A 291 -21.13 -17.40 8.96
N ILE A 292 -21.91 -17.94 8.06
CA ILE A 292 -21.43 -18.62 6.85
C ILE A 292 -20.76 -17.62 5.90
N LEU A 293 -21.39 -16.47 5.67
CA LEU A 293 -20.84 -15.42 4.82
C LEU A 293 -19.58 -14.81 5.44
N GLY A 294 -19.56 -14.63 6.76
CA GLY A 294 -18.40 -14.14 7.50
C GLY A 294 -17.21 -15.09 7.41
N ALA A 295 -17.42 -16.37 7.67
CA ALA A 295 -16.37 -17.39 7.55
C ALA A 295 -15.87 -17.52 6.11
N GLY A 296 -16.78 -17.57 5.12
CA GLY A 296 -16.43 -17.56 3.69
C GLY A 296 -15.67 -16.30 3.29
N GLY A 297 -16.07 -15.14 3.82
CA GLY A 297 -15.40 -13.86 3.60
C GLY A 297 -13.97 -13.83 4.13
N ILE A 298 -13.75 -14.33 5.36
CA ILE A 298 -12.40 -14.46 5.93
C ILE A 298 -11.55 -15.41 5.08
N ALA A 299 -12.09 -16.56 4.70
CA ALA A 299 -11.39 -17.52 3.85
C ALA A 299 -11.02 -16.91 2.49
N ALA A 300 -11.96 -16.24 1.83
CA ALA A 300 -11.72 -15.56 0.55
C ALA A 300 -10.67 -14.45 0.69
N PHE A 301 -10.71 -13.66 1.77
CA PHE A 301 -9.71 -12.61 2.06
C PHE A 301 -8.32 -13.20 2.26
N VAL A 302 -8.17 -14.25 3.05
CA VAL A 302 -6.88 -14.90 3.32
C VAL A 302 -6.31 -15.52 2.04
N ILE A 303 -7.13 -16.30 1.30
CA ILE A 303 -6.72 -16.89 0.02
C ILE A 303 -6.34 -15.78 -0.97
N GLY A 304 -7.15 -14.73 -1.07
CA GLY A 304 -6.87 -13.57 -1.91
C GLY A 304 -5.56 -12.88 -1.55
N GLY A 305 -5.28 -12.67 -0.26
CA GLY A 305 -4.03 -12.10 0.23
C GLY A 305 -2.81 -12.94 -0.10
N LEU A 306 -2.92 -14.26 0.00
CA LEU A 306 -1.86 -15.20 -0.40
C LEU A 306 -1.65 -15.22 -1.91
N LEU A 307 -2.72 -15.02 -2.69
CA LEU A 307 -2.66 -14.99 -4.15
C LEU A 307 -2.24 -13.63 -4.70
N LEU A 308 -2.47 -12.55 -3.97
CA LEU A 308 -2.28 -11.17 -4.44
C LEU A 308 -0.85 -10.91 -4.92
N MET A 309 0.12 -11.34 -4.14
CA MET A 309 1.54 -11.15 -4.41
C MET A 309 2.23 -12.50 -4.24
N ARG A 310 2.32 -13.27 -5.32
CA ARG A 310 3.09 -14.50 -5.37
C ARG A 310 4.43 -14.19 -6.00
N THR A 311 5.43 -13.95 -5.17
CA THR A 311 6.78 -13.71 -5.64
C THR A 311 7.78 -14.28 -4.64
N ASP A 312 8.78 -14.99 -5.16
CA ASP A 312 9.94 -15.42 -4.39
C ASP A 312 10.98 -14.29 -4.26
N VAL A 313 10.67 -13.10 -4.80
CA VAL A 313 11.54 -11.93 -4.66
C VAL A 313 11.49 -11.44 -3.21
N PRO A 314 12.63 -11.47 -2.49
CA PRO A 314 12.70 -11.01 -1.11
C PRO A 314 12.19 -9.58 -0.98
N GLY A 315 11.26 -9.34 -0.03
CA GLY A 315 10.72 -8.01 0.24
C GLY A 315 9.46 -7.63 -0.57
N PHE A 316 9.01 -8.43 -1.55
CA PHE A 316 7.77 -8.21 -2.29
C PHE A 316 6.61 -9.14 -1.91
N GLY A 317 6.78 -10.00 -0.91
CA GLY A 317 5.71 -10.83 -0.36
C GLY A 317 4.93 -10.13 0.76
N ILE A 318 3.67 -10.50 0.93
CA ILE A 318 2.88 -10.09 2.10
C ILE A 318 2.99 -11.18 3.16
N PRO A 319 3.51 -10.89 4.36
CA PRO A 319 3.66 -11.89 5.42
C PRO A 319 2.31 -12.46 5.85
N LEU A 320 2.21 -13.79 5.97
CA LEU A 320 0.98 -14.47 6.43
C LEU A 320 0.41 -13.92 7.74
N PRO A 321 1.21 -13.61 8.79
CA PRO A 321 0.69 -13.00 10.00
C PRO A 321 -0.02 -11.66 9.76
N LEU A 322 0.45 -10.85 8.81
CA LEU A 322 -0.20 -9.60 8.43
C LEU A 322 -1.54 -9.87 7.75
N ILE A 323 -1.62 -10.82 6.82
CA ILE A 323 -2.88 -11.19 6.14
C ILE A 323 -3.91 -11.66 7.16
N LEU A 324 -3.53 -12.55 8.08
CA LEU A 324 -4.40 -13.05 9.14
C LEU A 324 -4.83 -11.93 10.10
N GLY A 325 -3.89 -11.08 10.52
CA GLY A 325 -4.19 -9.93 11.37
C GLY A 325 -5.17 -8.96 10.72
N LEU A 326 -5.00 -8.68 9.43
CA LEU A 326 -5.91 -7.82 8.67
C LEU A 326 -7.28 -8.49 8.47
N ALA A 327 -7.35 -9.79 8.20
CA ALA A 327 -8.62 -10.52 8.09
C ALA A 327 -9.41 -10.48 9.40
N CYS A 328 -8.76 -10.77 10.53
CA CYS A 328 -9.38 -10.73 11.86
C CYS A 328 -9.81 -9.31 12.25
N SER A 329 -8.96 -8.30 12.02
CA SER A 329 -9.30 -6.90 12.30
C SER A 329 -10.45 -6.40 11.44
N SER A 330 -10.51 -6.83 10.18
CA SER A 330 -11.60 -6.54 9.25
C SER A 330 -12.93 -7.09 9.75
N ALA A 331 -12.96 -8.37 10.11
CA ALA A 331 -14.14 -9.01 10.67
C ALA A 331 -14.59 -8.31 11.97
N PHE A 332 -13.67 -8.03 12.87
CA PHE A 332 -13.94 -7.33 14.13
C PHE A 332 -14.52 -5.93 13.91
N PHE A 333 -13.89 -5.14 13.02
CA PHE A 333 -14.34 -3.79 12.69
C PHE A 333 -15.77 -3.79 12.15
N ILE A 334 -16.06 -4.67 11.19
CA ILE A 334 -17.37 -4.75 10.57
C ILE A 334 -18.43 -5.20 11.59
N LEU A 335 -18.11 -6.18 12.47
CA LEU A 335 -19.02 -6.61 13.54
C LEU A 335 -19.34 -5.47 14.51
N ILE A 336 -18.35 -4.64 14.88
CA ILE A 336 -18.57 -3.45 15.72
C ILE A 336 -19.50 -2.47 15.03
N VAL A 337 -19.20 -2.10 13.78
CA VAL A 337 -20.01 -1.14 13.02
C VAL A 337 -21.43 -1.63 12.85
N ALA A 338 -21.62 -2.91 12.51
CA ALA A 338 -22.95 -3.52 12.41
C ALA A 338 -23.71 -3.47 13.73
N ARG A 339 -23.06 -3.82 14.85
CA ARG A 339 -23.65 -3.75 16.19
C ARG A 339 -24.07 -2.33 16.57
N LEU A 340 -23.24 -1.34 16.25
CA LEU A 340 -23.56 0.07 16.50
C LEU A 340 -24.73 0.54 15.63
N ALA A 341 -24.75 0.18 14.34
CA ALA A 341 -25.83 0.52 13.42
C ALA A 341 -27.15 -0.12 13.86
N LEU A 342 -27.16 -1.39 14.27
CA LEU A 342 -28.34 -2.07 14.79
C LEU A 342 -28.83 -1.45 16.10
N LYS A 343 -27.91 -1.08 17.00
CA LYS A 343 -28.27 -0.39 18.25
C LYS A 343 -28.88 1.00 17.98
N SER A 344 -28.38 1.70 16.98
CA SER A 344 -28.92 3.01 16.57
C SER A 344 -30.32 2.88 16.00
N ARG A 345 -30.59 1.85 15.17
CA ARG A 345 -31.92 1.60 14.60
C ARG A 345 -32.97 1.15 15.63
N ARG A 346 -32.52 0.53 16.74
CA ARG A 346 -33.41 0.07 17.83
C ARG A 346 -33.67 1.11 18.91
N ARG A 347 -33.13 2.32 18.79
CA ARG A 347 -33.45 3.39 19.72
C ARG A 347 -34.92 3.76 19.54
N PRO A 348 -35.72 3.83 20.64
CA PRO A 348 -37.10 4.27 20.56
C PRO A 348 -37.11 5.71 20.02
N VAL A 349 -38.11 5.99 19.21
CA VAL A 349 -38.35 7.33 18.70
C VAL A 349 -38.71 8.22 19.90
N VAL A 350 -37.81 9.11 20.27
CA VAL A 350 -37.99 10.02 21.43
C VAL A 350 -38.63 11.36 21.06
N SER A 351 -39.03 11.55 19.80
CA SER A 351 -39.66 12.77 19.30
C SER A 351 -40.76 12.43 18.28
N GLY A 352 -41.79 13.26 18.22
CA GLY A 352 -42.91 13.14 17.29
C GLY A 352 -44.17 12.48 17.92
N ARG A 353 -45.18 12.21 17.04
CA ARG A 353 -46.49 11.68 17.48
C ARG A 353 -46.35 10.34 18.21
N GLU A 354 -45.41 9.49 17.82
CA GLU A 354 -45.19 8.17 18.41
C GLU A 354 -44.66 8.23 19.86
N ALA A 355 -43.88 9.27 20.20
CA ALA A 355 -43.35 9.44 21.54
C ALA A 355 -44.45 9.91 22.55
N LEU A 356 -45.53 10.50 22.06
CA LEU A 356 -46.63 10.96 22.88
C LEU A 356 -47.58 9.81 23.27
N LEU A 357 -47.70 8.77 22.45
CA LEU A 357 -48.53 7.60 22.77
C LEU A 357 -47.96 6.84 23.97
N GLY A 358 -48.81 6.60 24.97
CA GLY A 358 -48.45 5.93 26.23
C GLY A 358 -47.75 6.81 27.27
N SER A 359 -47.39 8.05 26.92
CA SER A 359 -46.79 9.01 27.86
C SER A 359 -47.81 9.42 28.93
N THR A 360 -47.28 9.83 30.10
CA THR A 360 -48.10 10.28 31.22
C THR A 360 -47.91 11.79 31.39
N GLY A 361 -49.00 12.46 31.77
CA GLY A 361 -48.99 13.87 32.06
C GLY A 361 -50.00 14.20 33.19
N GLU A 362 -50.08 15.46 33.54
CA GLU A 362 -50.97 15.97 34.56
C GLU A 362 -51.90 17.05 33.97
N VAL A 363 -53.18 16.94 34.24
CA VAL A 363 -54.16 17.93 33.84
C VAL A 363 -53.99 19.16 34.74
N PHE A 364 -53.74 20.32 34.15
CA PHE A 364 -53.61 21.57 34.92
C PHE A 364 -54.81 22.48 34.76
N GLU A 365 -55.66 22.27 33.76
CA GLU A 365 -56.85 23.04 33.52
C GLU A 365 -57.94 22.12 32.94
N ALA A 366 -59.14 22.19 33.53
CA ALA A 366 -60.31 21.42 33.05
C ALA A 366 -61.48 22.41 32.93
N ALA A 367 -61.99 22.60 31.69
CA ALA A 367 -63.12 23.46 31.37
C ALA A 367 -64.22 22.66 30.65
N ALA A 368 -65.41 23.22 30.55
CA ALA A 368 -66.57 22.54 29.93
C ALA A 368 -66.37 22.24 28.44
N ASP A 369 -65.45 22.94 27.76
CA ASP A 369 -65.14 22.83 26.32
C ASP A 369 -63.84 22.07 26.02
N GLY A 370 -63.15 21.51 27.03
CA GLY A 370 -61.91 20.72 26.89
C GLY A 370 -61.00 20.87 28.10
N ALA A 371 -60.04 19.98 28.19
CA ALA A 371 -59.01 20.01 29.24
C ALA A 371 -57.63 20.23 28.66
N TRP A 372 -56.70 20.73 29.46
CA TRP A 372 -55.32 20.92 29.12
C TRP A 372 -54.44 20.12 30.09
N ALA A 373 -53.54 19.36 29.53
CA ALA A 373 -52.55 18.59 30.29
C ALA A 373 -51.12 18.96 29.91
N ARG A 374 -50.19 18.82 30.85
CA ARG A 374 -48.76 18.96 30.63
C ARG A 374 -48.18 17.55 30.39
N ILE A 375 -47.70 17.33 29.17
CA ILE A 375 -47.12 16.05 28.72
C ILE A 375 -45.75 16.34 28.15
N HIS A 376 -44.69 15.68 28.62
CA HIS A 376 -43.27 15.93 28.26
C HIS A 376 -42.85 17.42 28.42
N GLY A 377 -43.46 18.15 29.36
CA GLY A 377 -43.19 19.58 29.61
C GLY A 377 -43.94 20.55 28.68
N GLU A 378 -44.64 20.06 27.68
CA GLU A 378 -45.46 20.83 26.74
C GLU A 378 -46.94 20.84 27.14
N ARG A 379 -47.65 21.89 26.71
CA ARG A 379 -49.09 22.07 26.96
C ARG A 379 -49.89 21.46 25.79
N TRP A 380 -50.68 20.46 26.08
CA TRP A 380 -51.52 19.76 25.08
C TRP A 380 -52.98 19.86 25.43
N ARG A 381 -53.80 20.09 24.42
CA ARG A 381 -55.25 19.94 24.58
C ARG A 381 -55.56 18.47 24.64
N VAL A 382 -56.36 18.08 25.68
CA VAL A 382 -56.65 16.66 25.92
C VAL A 382 -58.15 16.40 25.94
N ARG A 383 -58.55 15.23 25.42
CA ARG A 383 -59.94 14.77 25.44
C ARG A 383 -59.97 13.40 26.11
N SER A 384 -60.99 13.21 26.94
CA SER A 384 -61.23 11.93 27.61
C SER A 384 -62.71 11.56 27.56
N SER A 385 -62.99 10.27 27.57
CA SER A 385 -64.35 9.73 27.70
C SER A 385 -64.92 9.89 29.11
N THR A 386 -64.07 10.16 30.08
CA THR A 386 -64.46 10.40 31.48
C THR A 386 -64.11 11.85 31.90
N PRO A 387 -64.87 12.48 32.79
CA PRO A 387 -64.57 13.80 33.29
C PRO A 387 -63.16 13.89 33.91
N LEU A 388 -62.41 14.92 33.52
CA LEU A 388 -61.08 15.16 34.01
C LEU A 388 -61.11 16.30 35.07
N HIS A 389 -60.24 16.20 36.05
CA HIS A 389 -60.06 17.23 37.10
C HIS A 389 -58.62 17.77 37.09
N ALA A 390 -58.44 19.04 37.43
CA ALA A 390 -57.10 19.64 37.61
C ALA A 390 -56.31 18.86 38.68
N GLY A 391 -55.03 18.60 38.41
CA GLY A 391 -54.14 17.77 39.24
C GLY A 391 -54.23 16.28 38.95
N GLN A 392 -55.10 15.84 38.02
CA GLN A 392 -55.31 14.41 37.72
C GLN A 392 -54.19 13.91 36.75
N ALA A 393 -53.57 12.82 37.12
CA ALA A 393 -52.62 12.12 36.23
C ALA A 393 -53.37 11.39 35.10
N VAL A 394 -52.91 11.59 33.87
CA VAL A 394 -53.50 10.99 32.67
C VAL A 394 -52.44 10.25 31.84
N ARG A 395 -52.87 9.29 31.05
CA ARG A 395 -52.04 8.59 30.07
C ARG A 395 -52.65 8.82 28.68
N VAL A 396 -51.76 9.13 27.71
CA VAL A 396 -52.16 9.30 26.31
C VAL A 396 -52.44 7.95 25.68
N THR A 397 -53.62 7.81 25.10
CA THR A 397 -54.09 6.56 24.39
C THR A 397 -54.21 6.77 22.90
N GLY A 398 -54.37 8.02 22.45
CA GLY A 398 -54.50 8.34 21.03
C GLY A 398 -54.13 9.77 20.72
N ILE A 399 -53.94 10.08 19.43
CA ILE A 399 -53.65 11.42 18.93
C ILE A 399 -54.57 11.70 17.75
N LYS A 400 -55.43 12.68 17.86
CA LYS A 400 -56.32 13.08 16.79
C LYS A 400 -56.07 14.58 16.50
N ASP A 401 -55.52 14.86 15.34
CA ASP A 401 -55.09 16.19 14.93
C ASP A 401 -54.10 16.82 15.92
N LEU A 402 -54.48 17.88 16.63
CA LEU A 402 -53.70 18.57 17.66
C LEU A 402 -54.22 18.31 19.08
N GLU A 403 -55.12 17.35 19.26
CA GLU A 403 -55.65 16.92 20.53
C GLU A 403 -55.16 15.52 20.89
N LEU A 404 -54.87 15.31 22.17
CA LEU A 404 -54.48 14.00 22.68
C LEU A 404 -55.68 13.35 23.36
N GLU A 405 -55.95 12.10 22.97
CA GLU A 405 -56.91 11.25 23.70
C GLU A 405 -56.20 10.69 24.94
N VAL A 406 -56.82 10.90 26.11
CA VAL A 406 -56.24 10.48 27.37
C VAL A 406 -57.21 9.71 28.23
N VAL A 407 -56.66 8.82 29.05
CA VAL A 407 -57.42 8.14 30.10
C VAL A 407 -56.84 8.49 31.48
N PRO A 408 -57.66 8.65 32.53
CA PRO A 408 -57.15 8.80 33.88
C PRO A 408 -56.27 7.65 34.30
N LYS A 409 -55.09 7.99 34.89
CA LYS A 409 -54.24 6.95 35.48
C LYS A 409 -54.88 6.58 36.84
N THR A 410 -55.49 5.40 36.94
CA THR A 410 -55.98 4.86 38.20
C THR A 410 -54.77 4.61 39.09
N THR A 411 -54.70 5.33 40.24
CA THR A 411 -53.69 5.08 41.28
C THR A 411 -54.14 3.77 41.98
N GLU A 412 -53.62 2.64 41.57
CA GLU A 412 -53.66 1.45 42.41
C GLU A 412 -52.81 1.78 43.68
N LYS A 413 -53.48 1.96 44.78
CA LYS A 413 -52.88 1.90 46.10
C LYS A 413 -52.33 0.50 46.26
N GLU A 414 -51.01 0.35 46.19
CA GLU A 414 -50.35 -0.83 46.76
C GLU A 414 -50.75 -0.93 48.24
N THR A 415 -51.80 -1.71 48.53
CA THR A 415 -52.03 -2.25 49.87
C THR A 415 -50.88 -3.23 50.15
N GLY A 416 -49.88 -2.76 50.87
CA GLY A 416 -48.86 -3.62 51.48
C GLY A 416 -49.57 -4.69 52.35
N HIS A 417 -49.34 -5.95 52.00
CA HIS A 417 -49.50 -7.04 52.97
C HIS A 417 -48.10 -7.29 53.52
N ALA A 418 -47.89 -6.81 54.72
CA ALA A 418 -46.94 -7.37 55.66
C ALA A 418 -47.54 -8.70 56.19
N VAL A 419 -46.83 -9.82 55.95
CA VAL A 419 -46.63 -10.94 56.91
C VAL A 419 -45.28 -11.57 56.56
#